data_2e905189cb54048f21337f714e2990a3
#
_entry.id   2e905189cb54048f21337f714e2990a3
#
_cell.length_a   1.000
_cell.length_b   1.000
_cell.length_c   1.000
_cell.angle_alpha   90.00
_cell.angle_beta   90.00
_cell.angle_gamma   90.00
#
_symmetry.space_group_name_H-M   'P 1'
#
loop_
_entity.id
_entity.type
_entity.pdbx_description
1 polymer ?
#
loop_
_entity_poly.entity_id
_entity_poly.type
_entity_poly.pdbx_seq_one_letter_code
_entity_poly.pdbx_strand_id
1 'polypeptide(L)'
;MRFLPVFLNLQTGPVLLVGAGELARAKLRLLISAGARVRWYETSGEHDICGLEPADLISIELAMGDPLAADLTNVIAIICAGAGDIGVAMSARAKAVGLPVNVMDDLVHSSFIFPAIVDRGDVVVAIGTGGTSPVVARRVRERIEAVLPARIGDLAGFIGGFRKMMHARIGEFSLRRRFWERVIDGPIGALVLEGRRAEAEAALEKIADPSAFAAMPAQGMVTLVGAGPGDPDLLTVKALRALQDADIVFHDDLVSQEILDRIRRDAARVAVGRRAGKPGIGQDAINRLLIEAAQSGQRVVRLKGGDPLVFGRGGEEVEALRKAGVAYSVVPGITAGLGAAAAFDVPLTFRKEALRITFLTAHHTADAEAVDWSTLTDTRMTIVVYMGMTAASSVREGLL
;
A
#
# COMPACT_ATOMS: atom_id res chain seq x y z
N MET A 1 -12.88 1.93 -9.57
CA MET A 1 -11.73 2.34 -10.43
C MET A 1 -12.21 2.30 -11.87
N ARG A 2 -12.12 3.40 -12.63
CA ARG A 2 -12.54 3.45 -14.04
C ARG A 2 -11.44 2.92 -14.99
N PHE A 3 -10.17 3.17 -14.68
CA PHE A 3 -9.01 2.72 -15.46
C PHE A 3 -8.16 1.78 -14.64
N LEU A 4 -7.78 0.66 -15.25
CA LEU A 4 -6.84 -0.28 -14.65
C LEU A 4 -5.40 0.17 -14.96
N PRO A 5 -4.53 0.41 -13.96
CA PRO A 5 -3.13 0.73 -14.23
C PRO A 5 -2.39 -0.52 -14.73
N VAL A 6 -1.76 -0.39 -15.90
CA VAL A 6 -0.94 -1.42 -16.52
C VAL A 6 0.34 -0.80 -17.09
N PHE A 7 1.40 -1.59 -17.20
CA PHE A 7 2.62 -1.23 -17.93
C PHE A 7 2.61 -1.94 -19.28
N LEU A 8 2.71 -1.16 -20.36
CA LEU A 8 2.71 -1.65 -21.72
C LEU A 8 4.16 -2.02 -22.13
N ASN A 9 4.35 -3.22 -22.66
CA ASN A 9 5.65 -3.62 -23.18
C ASN A 9 5.89 -3.01 -24.56
N LEU A 10 6.76 -2.01 -24.63
CA LEU A 10 7.06 -1.25 -25.84
C LEU A 10 8.03 -1.96 -26.79
N GLN A 11 8.58 -3.12 -26.42
CA GLN A 11 9.48 -3.91 -27.25
C GLN A 11 8.76 -4.82 -28.25
N THR A 12 7.46 -5.02 -28.08
CA THR A 12 6.69 -5.98 -28.90
C THR A 12 6.28 -5.44 -30.28
N GLY A 13 6.33 -4.11 -30.49
CA GLY A 13 5.99 -3.48 -31.76
C GLY A 13 6.19 -1.97 -31.73
N PRO A 14 5.94 -1.26 -32.84
CA PRO A 14 6.01 0.19 -32.90
C PRO A 14 4.80 0.84 -32.23
N VAL A 15 4.99 2.05 -31.69
CA VAL A 15 3.91 2.96 -31.32
C VAL A 15 3.68 3.92 -32.47
N LEU A 16 2.43 4.08 -32.89
CA LEU A 16 2.04 5.07 -33.89
C LEU A 16 1.76 6.39 -33.22
N LEU A 17 2.53 7.42 -33.54
CA LEU A 17 2.29 8.79 -33.11
C LEU A 17 1.72 9.60 -34.30
N VAL A 18 0.58 10.25 -34.10
CA VAL A 18 -0.07 11.09 -35.11
C VAL A 18 -0.26 12.49 -34.56
N GLY A 19 0.20 13.49 -35.29
CA GLY A 19 0.01 14.88 -34.92
C GLY A 19 1.28 15.71 -35.01
N ALA A 20 1.17 16.97 -34.61
CA ALA A 20 2.21 17.98 -34.78
C ALA A 20 2.38 18.86 -33.54
N GLY A 21 3.39 19.74 -33.62
CA GLY A 21 3.69 20.77 -32.62
C GLY A 21 4.24 20.21 -31.30
N GLU A 22 4.25 21.05 -30.27
CA GLU A 22 4.87 20.71 -28.98
C GLU A 22 4.19 19.54 -28.26
N LEU A 23 2.88 19.36 -28.45
CA LEU A 23 2.16 18.23 -27.88
C LEU A 23 2.67 16.88 -28.40
N ALA A 24 2.88 16.77 -29.72
CA ALA A 24 3.42 15.58 -30.35
C ALA A 24 4.89 15.36 -29.93
N ARG A 25 5.71 16.41 -29.92
CA ARG A 25 7.10 16.35 -29.47
C ARG A 25 7.24 15.91 -28.01
N ALA A 26 6.39 16.41 -27.13
CA ALA A 26 6.41 16.01 -25.72
C ALA A 26 6.10 14.50 -25.56
N LYS A 27 5.15 13.96 -26.36
CA LYS A 27 4.87 12.54 -26.38
C LYS A 27 5.98 11.72 -27.01
N LEU A 28 6.58 12.24 -28.07
CA LEU A 28 7.73 11.61 -28.71
C LEU A 28 8.89 11.43 -27.73
N ARG A 29 9.28 12.51 -27.00
CA ARG A 29 10.32 12.43 -25.97
C ARG A 29 10.02 11.40 -24.89
N LEU A 30 8.77 11.34 -24.43
CA LEU A 30 8.33 10.33 -23.44
C LEU A 30 8.45 8.90 -23.98
N LEU A 31 8.04 8.68 -25.23
CA LEU A 31 8.09 7.35 -25.86
C LEU A 31 9.53 6.89 -26.07
N ILE A 32 10.39 7.79 -26.50
CA ILE A 32 11.82 7.50 -26.71
C ILE A 32 12.48 7.18 -25.36
N SER A 33 12.26 7.98 -24.33
CA SER A 33 12.81 7.72 -22.99
C SER A 33 12.33 6.38 -22.41
N ALA A 34 11.17 5.90 -22.83
CA ALA A 34 10.64 4.58 -22.49
C ALA A 34 11.14 3.46 -23.42
N GLY A 35 12.04 3.74 -24.37
CA GLY A 35 12.62 2.78 -25.30
C GLY A 35 11.67 2.30 -26.41
N ALA A 36 10.65 3.07 -26.75
CA ALA A 36 9.72 2.73 -27.82
C ALA A 36 10.33 2.94 -29.21
N ARG A 37 9.97 2.08 -30.16
CA ARG A 37 10.08 2.40 -31.58
C ARG A 37 8.85 3.19 -31.97
N VAL A 38 9.04 4.41 -32.53
CA VAL A 38 7.94 5.32 -32.86
C VAL A 38 7.85 5.49 -34.38
N ARG A 39 6.67 5.21 -34.94
CA ARG A 39 6.30 5.61 -36.29
C ARG A 39 5.49 6.89 -36.18
N TRP A 40 6.07 8.01 -36.64
CA TRP A 40 5.45 9.31 -36.46
C TRP A 40 4.91 9.87 -37.77
N TYR A 41 3.61 10.06 -37.84
CA TYR A 41 2.92 10.82 -38.87
C TYR A 41 2.79 12.28 -38.41
N GLU A 42 3.73 13.11 -38.86
CA GLU A 42 3.70 14.54 -38.59
C GLU A 42 2.69 15.22 -39.52
N THR A 43 1.75 16.00 -38.94
CA THR A 43 0.58 16.52 -39.66
C THR A 43 0.69 17.98 -40.07
N SER A 44 1.71 18.74 -39.68
CA SER A 44 1.93 20.13 -40.08
C SER A 44 2.75 20.30 -41.37
N GLY A 45 3.51 19.25 -41.74
CA GLY A 45 4.46 19.31 -42.85
C GLY A 45 5.81 19.97 -42.52
N GLU A 46 6.00 20.44 -41.29
CA GLU A 46 7.22 21.15 -40.89
C GLU A 46 8.34 20.24 -40.43
N HIS A 47 8.11 18.95 -40.23
CA HIS A 47 9.06 17.90 -39.78
C HIS A 47 10.10 18.41 -38.73
N ASP A 48 9.61 19.26 -37.80
CA ASP A 48 10.47 19.86 -36.79
C ASP A 48 10.88 18.84 -35.72
N ILE A 49 12.09 18.31 -35.89
CA ILE A 49 12.77 17.41 -34.93
C ILE A 49 13.73 18.14 -33.99
N CYS A 50 13.63 19.48 -33.93
CA CYS A 50 14.46 20.31 -33.09
C CYS A 50 14.39 19.90 -31.62
N GLY A 51 15.54 19.73 -30.98
CA GLY A 51 15.62 19.32 -29.56
C GLY A 51 15.60 17.82 -29.30
N LEU A 52 15.75 16.99 -30.34
CA LEU A 52 16.05 15.57 -30.20
C LEU A 52 17.54 15.31 -30.37
N GLU A 53 18.12 14.45 -29.53
CA GLU A 53 19.50 14.02 -29.68
C GLU A 53 19.66 13.09 -30.89
N PRO A 54 20.80 13.06 -31.58
CA PRO A 54 21.03 12.18 -32.74
C PRO A 54 20.78 10.68 -32.42
N ALA A 55 21.03 10.26 -31.19
CA ALA A 55 20.79 8.90 -30.74
C ALA A 55 19.28 8.53 -30.68
N ASP A 56 18.43 9.52 -30.42
CA ASP A 56 16.98 9.34 -30.33
C ASP A 56 16.36 9.11 -31.70
N LEU A 57 16.96 9.65 -32.76
CA LEU A 57 16.49 9.53 -34.14
C LEU A 57 16.49 8.09 -34.66
N ILE A 58 17.32 7.22 -34.06
CA ILE A 58 17.39 5.78 -34.44
C ILE A 58 16.08 5.07 -34.14
N SER A 59 15.34 5.52 -33.13
CA SER A 59 14.08 4.92 -32.69
C SER A 59 12.85 5.50 -33.38
N ILE A 60 13.03 6.48 -34.30
CA ILE A 60 11.95 7.20 -34.93
C ILE A 60 11.91 6.88 -36.43
N GLU A 61 10.79 6.42 -36.92
CA GLU A 61 10.42 6.33 -38.32
C GLU A 61 9.47 7.48 -38.65
N LEU A 62 9.97 8.50 -39.39
CA LEU A 62 9.10 9.54 -39.94
C LEU A 62 8.30 8.94 -41.09
N ALA A 63 7.01 8.82 -40.89
CA ALA A 63 6.10 8.25 -41.88
C ALA A 63 5.44 9.35 -42.72
N MET A 64 5.39 9.15 -44.01
CA MET A 64 4.81 10.07 -44.99
C MET A 64 3.42 9.58 -45.41
N GLY A 65 2.57 10.52 -45.80
CA GLY A 65 1.23 10.22 -46.34
C GLY A 65 0.10 10.33 -45.31
N ASP A 66 -1.05 9.79 -45.65
CA ASP A 66 -2.25 9.87 -44.83
C ASP A 66 -2.14 8.89 -43.63
N PRO A 67 -2.16 9.36 -42.37
CA PRO A 67 -2.17 8.50 -41.20
C PRO A 67 -3.39 7.55 -41.14
N LEU A 68 -4.50 7.93 -41.76
CA LEU A 68 -5.67 7.08 -41.86
C LEU A 68 -5.48 5.87 -42.81
N ALA A 69 -4.47 5.91 -43.68
CA ALA A 69 -4.08 4.79 -44.52
C ALA A 69 -2.91 3.95 -43.91
N ALA A 70 -2.40 4.32 -42.72
CA ALA A 70 -1.26 3.67 -42.11
C ALA A 70 -1.49 2.15 -41.94
N ASP A 71 -0.44 1.35 -42.13
CA ASP A 71 -0.46 -0.06 -41.74
C ASP A 71 -0.40 -0.20 -40.22
N LEU A 72 -1.42 -0.80 -39.63
CA LEU A 72 -1.54 -1.03 -38.18
C LEU A 72 -1.02 -2.43 -37.76
N THR A 73 -0.46 -3.18 -38.68
CA THR A 73 0.10 -4.51 -38.36
C THR A 73 1.26 -4.35 -37.34
N ASN A 74 1.19 -5.15 -36.27
CA ASN A 74 2.16 -5.12 -35.14
C ASN A 74 2.24 -3.79 -34.39
N VAL A 75 1.38 -2.80 -34.67
CA VAL A 75 1.28 -1.59 -33.84
C VAL A 75 0.74 -1.96 -32.47
N ILE A 76 1.38 -1.48 -31.39
CA ILE A 76 0.98 -1.81 -30.01
C ILE A 76 0.05 -0.76 -29.39
N ALA A 77 0.16 0.49 -29.81
CA ALA A 77 -0.69 1.58 -29.39
C ALA A 77 -0.66 2.74 -30.39
N ILE A 78 -1.71 3.53 -30.41
CA ILE A 78 -1.81 4.76 -31.19
C ILE A 78 -1.94 5.95 -30.25
N ILE A 79 -1.17 7.00 -30.51
CA ILE A 79 -1.19 8.25 -29.75
C ILE A 79 -1.44 9.40 -30.72
N CYS A 80 -2.52 10.15 -30.50
CA CYS A 80 -2.87 11.33 -31.26
C CYS A 80 -2.65 12.58 -30.43
N ALA A 81 -1.70 13.43 -30.82
CA ALA A 81 -1.28 14.60 -30.07
C ALA A 81 -1.21 15.82 -30.99
N GLY A 82 -2.12 16.78 -30.81
CA GLY A 82 -2.25 17.91 -31.74
C GLY A 82 -2.74 17.50 -33.13
N ALA A 83 -3.56 16.43 -33.23
CA ALA A 83 -3.98 15.83 -34.48
C ALA A 83 -5.39 16.30 -34.94
N GLY A 84 -6.10 17.11 -34.15
CA GLY A 84 -7.45 17.58 -34.49
C GLY A 84 -8.41 16.45 -34.88
N ASP A 85 -9.19 16.67 -35.97
CA ASP A 85 -10.19 15.69 -36.45
C ASP A 85 -9.58 14.36 -36.90
N ILE A 86 -8.32 14.36 -37.33
CA ILE A 86 -7.58 13.13 -37.66
C ILE A 86 -7.47 12.24 -36.42
N GLY A 87 -7.30 12.82 -35.23
CA GLY A 87 -7.24 12.08 -33.97
C GLY A 87 -8.53 11.31 -33.67
N VAL A 88 -9.68 11.92 -33.92
CA VAL A 88 -11.00 11.29 -33.77
C VAL A 88 -11.17 10.14 -34.75
N ALA A 89 -10.82 10.35 -36.02
CA ALA A 89 -10.90 9.33 -37.07
C ALA A 89 -9.92 8.15 -36.76
N MET A 90 -8.71 8.44 -36.31
CA MET A 90 -7.74 7.41 -35.87
C MET A 90 -8.24 6.62 -34.66
N SER A 91 -8.94 7.27 -33.72
CA SER A 91 -9.58 6.57 -32.61
C SER A 91 -10.62 5.56 -33.07
N ALA A 92 -11.48 5.94 -33.97
CA ALA A 92 -12.48 5.03 -34.53
C ALA A 92 -11.82 3.82 -35.21
N ARG A 93 -10.78 4.07 -36.00
CA ARG A 93 -10.00 3.03 -36.68
C ARG A 93 -9.28 2.11 -35.71
N ALA A 94 -8.63 2.66 -34.68
CA ALA A 94 -7.95 1.88 -33.64
C ALA A 94 -8.92 0.96 -32.90
N LYS A 95 -10.07 1.49 -32.49
CA LYS A 95 -11.12 0.75 -31.80
C LYS A 95 -11.68 -0.40 -32.65
N ALA A 96 -11.82 -0.20 -33.95
CA ALA A 96 -12.31 -1.23 -34.89
C ALA A 96 -11.39 -2.45 -34.95
N VAL A 97 -10.07 -2.29 -34.72
CA VAL A 97 -9.08 -3.37 -34.74
C VAL A 97 -8.60 -3.75 -33.33
N GLY A 98 -9.20 -3.21 -32.27
CA GLY A 98 -8.88 -3.54 -30.88
C GLY A 98 -7.56 -2.96 -30.38
N LEU A 99 -6.98 -1.94 -31.03
CA LEU A 99 -5.75 -1.31 -30.61
C LEU A 99 -5.98 -0.25 -29.50
N PRO A 100 -5.11 -0.20 -28.49
CA PRO A 100 -5.11 0.89 -27.52
C PRO A 100 -4.89 2.24 -28.23
N VAL A 101 -5.71 3.24 -27.91
CA VAL A 101 -5.60 4.59 -28.46
C VAL A 101 -5.74 5.66 -27.38
N ASN A 102 -4.90 6.67 -27.47
CA ASN A 102 -5.01 7.88 -26.69
C ASN A 102 -5.11 9.09 -27.63
N VAL A 103 -6.18 9.87 -27.48
CA VAL A 103 -6.32 11.18 -28.09
C VAL A 103 -6.12 12.21 -26.98
N MET A 104 -5.09 13.04 -27.11
CA MET A 104 -4.75 14.01 -26.06
C MET A 104 -5.91 14.96 -25.80
N ASP A 105 -6.18 15.17 -24.52
CA ASP A 105 -7.26 16.02 -24.00
C ASP A 105 -8.68 15.57 -24.36
N ASP A 106 -8.83 14.33 -24.89
CA ASP A 106 -10.11 13.75 -25.27
C ASP A 106 -10.29 12.37 -24.66
N LEU A 107 -11.04 12.32 -23.54
CA LEU A 107 -11.35 11.08 -22.82
C LEU A 107 -12.39 10.20 -23.54
N VAL A 108 -13.23 10.78 -24.40
CA VAL A 108 -14.28 10.06 -25.12
C VAL A 108 -13.68 9.19 -26.22
N HIS A 109 -12.69 9.73 -26.89
CA HIS A 109 -12.00 9.05 -27.98
C HIS A 109 -10.77 8.25 -27.52
N SER A 110 -10.43 8.28 -26.23
CA SER A 110 -9.31 7.53 -25.65
C SER A 110 -9.75 6.20 -25.03
N SER A 111 -9.00 5.12 -25.28
CA SER A 111 -9.17 3.84 -24.56
C SER A 111 -8.20 3.72 -23.37
N PHE A 112 -7.14 4.51 -23.32
CA PHE A 112 -6.25 4.64 -22.17
C PHE A 112 -5.84 6.10 -21.94
N ILE A 113 -5.29 6.40 -20.77
CA ILE A 113 -4.80 7.73 -20.41
C ILE A 113 -3.34 7.67 -19.96
N PHE A 114 -2.60 8.76 -20.17
CA PHE A 114 -1.25 8.89 -19.62
C PHE A 114 -1.30 9.31 -18.15
N PRO A 115 -0.59 8.59 -17.26
CA PRO A 115 -0.40 9.00 -15.88
C PRO A 115 0.67 10.10 -15.75
N ALA A 116 0.73 10.75 -14.58
CA ALA A 116 1.96 11.40 -14.16
C ALA A 116 2.97 10.33 -13.73
N ILE A 117 4.23 10.47 -14.12
CA ILE A 117 5.23 9.42 -13.98
C ILE A 117 6.38 9.92 -13.09
N VAL A 118 6.80 9.08 -12.14
CA VAL A 118 8.10 9.16 -11.47
C VAL A 118 8.93 7.99 -11.97
N ASP A 119 9.99 8.30 -12.69
CA ASP A 119 10.91 7.31 -13.26
C ASP A 119 12.20 7.25 -12.44
N ARG A 120 12.58 6.05 -12.02
CA ARG A 120 13.83 5.71 -11.34
C ARG A 120 14.45 4.45 -11.96
N GLY A 121 14.43 4.33 -13.29
CA GLY A 121 14.91 3.15 -14.01
C GLY A 121 14.00 1.94 -13.83
N ASP A 122 14.49 0.88 -13.15
CA ASP A 122 13.71 -0.34 -12.92
C ASP A 122 12.50 -0.14 -11.97
N VAL A 123 12.39 1.04 -11.34
CA VAL A 123 11.24 1.42 -10.50
C VAL A 123 10.50 2.58 -11.13
N VAL A 124 9.28 2.36 -11.56
CA VAL A 124 8.40 3.39 -12.15
C VAL A 124 7.13 3.50 -11.32
N VAL A 125 6.75 4.75 -10.97
CA VAL A 125 5.48 5.05 -10.31
C VAL A 125 4.58 5.81 -11.27
N ALA A 126 3.39 5.25 -11.54
CA ALA A 126 2.37 5.85 -12.38
C ALA A 126 1.19 6.36 -11.55
N ILE A 127 0.84 7.65 -11.69
CA ILE A 127 -0.19 8.31 -10.88
C ILE A 127 -1.31 8.78 -11.79
N GLY A 128 -2.49 8.17 -11.67
CA GLY A 128 -3.67 8.50 -12.46
C GLY A 128 -4.77 9.12 -11.61
N THR A 129 -5.42 10.15 -12.13
CA THR A 129 -6.62 10.79 -11.55
C THR A 129 -7.88 10.51 -12.38
N GLY A 130 -7.85 9.48 -13.25
CA GLY A 130 -8.98 9.17 -14.14
C GLY A 130 -9.25 10.25 -15.17
N GLY A 131 -8.28 11.12 -15.46
CA GLY A 131 -8.44 12.27 -16.37
C GLY A 131 -9.13 13.48 -15.72
N THR A 132 -9.45 13.45 -14.43
CA THR A 132 -10.22 14.50 -13.78
C THR A 132 -9.38 15.72 -13.36
N SER A 133 -8.11 15.51 -12.95
CA SER A 133 -7.28 16.63 -12.47
C SER A 133 -5.79 16.38 -12.66
N PRO A 134 -5.20 16.97 -13.72
CA PRO A 134 -3.75 16.96 -13.92
C PRO A 134 -2.97 17.62 -12.77
N VAL A 135 -3.56 18.64 -12.13
CA VAL A 135 -2.94 19.35 -11.00
C VAL A 135 -2.78 18.45 -9.79
N VAL A 136 -3.80 17.66 -9.44
CA VAL A 136 -3.72 16.69 -8.34
C VAL A 136 -2.68 15.61 -8.66
N ALA A 137 -2.66 15.07 -9.88
CA ALA A 137 -1.66 14.10 -10.30
C ALA A 137 -0.23 14.65 -10.15
N ARG A 138 0.02 15.90 -10.56
CA ARG A 138 1.30 16.57 -10.40
C ARG A 138 1.70 16.74 -8.93
N ARG A 139 0.78 17.18 -8.07
CA ARG A 139 1.06 17.35 -6.63
C ARG A 139 1.39 16.03 -5.93
N VAL A 140 0.69 14.95 -6.28
CA VAL A 140 1.00 13.61 -5.77
C VAL A 140 2.37 13.15 -6.28
N ARG A 141 2.68 13.39 -7.55
CA ARG A 141 4.01 13.13 -8.12
C ARG A 141 5.11 13.84 -7.35
N GLU A 142 5.01 15.16 -7.12
CA GLU A 142 5.98 15.97 -6.37
C GLU A 142 6.26 15.37 -4.97
N ARG A 143 5.21 14.91 -4.27
CA ARG A 143 5.35 14.26 -2.96
C ARG A 143 6.08 12.92 -3.03
N ILE A 144 5.76 12.10 -4.02
CA ILE A 144 6.42 10.81 -4.23
C ILE A 144 7.89 11.02 -4.61
N GLU A 145 8.19 11.97 -5.48
CA GLU A 145 9.56 12.35 -5.86
C GLU A 145 10.42 12.75 -4.65
N ALA A 146 9.82 13.45 -3.69
CA ALA A 146 10.52 13.90 -2.49
C ALA A 146 10.89 12.77 -1.51
N VAL A 147 10.14 11.67 -1.51
CA VAL A 147 10.36 10.55 -0.57
C VAL A 147 11.02 9.33 -1.20
N LEU A 148 10.97 9.21 -2.53
CA LEU A 148 11.52 8.06 -3.24
C LEU A 148 13.01 8.28 -3.52
N PRO A 149 13.91 7.42 -3.01
CA PRO A 149 15.34 7.56 -3.26
C PRO A 149 15.67 7.60 -4.75
N ALA A 150 16.60 8.46 -5.15
CA ALA A 150 16.96 8.62 -6.55
C ALA A 150 17.48 7.31 -7.18
N ARG A 151 18.15 6.46 -6.39
CA ARG A 151 18.76 5.19 -6.82
C ARG A 151 17.95 3.95 -6.46
N ILE A 152 16.66 4.06 -6.21
CA ILE A 152 15.81 2.89 -5.88
C ILE A 152 15.73 1.90 -7.05
N GLY A 153 15.83 2.37 -8.29
CA GLY A 153 15.94 1.52 -9.48
C GLY A 153 17.21 0.69 -9.48
N ASP A 154 18.36 1.27 -9.09
CA ASP A 154 19.62 0.54 -8.95
C ASP A 154 19.48 -0.61 -7.95
N LEU A 155 18.74 -0.38 -6.85
CA LEU A 155 18.46 -1.42 -5.85
C LEU A 155 17.57 -2.53 -6.42
N ALA A 156 16.55 -2.17 -7.19
CA ALA A 156 15.71 -3.17 -7.86
C ALA A 156 16.50 -4.00 -8.88
N GLY A 157 17.31 -3.36 -9.71
CA GLY A 157 18.21 -4.03 -10.66
C GLY A 157 19.26 -4.92 -9.99
N PHE A 158 19.81 -4.46 -8.85
CA PHE A 158 20.72 -5.26 -8.02
C PHE A 158 20.04 -6.56 -7.55
N ILE A 159 18.86 -6.47 -6.96
CA ILE A 159 18.08 -7.63 -6.51
C ILE A 159 17.74 -8.55 -7.69
N GLY A 160 17.33 -7.97 -8.82
CA GLY A 160 17.03 -8.70 -10.05
C GLY A 160 18.18 -9.55 -10.55
N GLY A 161 19.42 -9.02 -10.51
CA GLY A 161 20.64 -9.70 -10.91
C GLY A 161 20.93 -10.96 -10.07
N PHE A 162 20.62 -10.94 -8.79
CA PHE A 162 20.85 -12.06 -7.88
C PHE A 162 19.64 -12.98 -7.68
N ARG A 163 18.49 -12.65 -8.25
CA ARG A 163 17.23 -13.37 -8.03
C ARG A 163 17.31 -14.86 -8.38
N LYS A 164 17.93 -15.23 -9.51
CA LYS A 164 18.08 -16.63 -9.95
C LYS A 164 18.97 -17.42 -8.99
N MET A 165 20.11 -16.85 -8.60
CA MET A 165 21.04 -17.46 -7.65
C MET A 165 20.37 -17.73 -6.30
N MET A 166 19.65 -16.74 -5.76
CA MET A 166 18.98 -16.87 -4.47
C MET A 166 17.79 -17.84 -4.55
N HIS A 167 17.11 -17.92 -5.69
CA HIS A 167 16.05 -18.92 -5.89
C HIS A 167 16.58 -20.34 -5.83
N ALA A 168 17.77 -20.58 -6.37
CA ALA A 168 18.43 -21.89 -6.31
C ALA A 168 18.95 -22.24 -4.90
N ARG A 169 19.39 -21.21 -4.12
CA ARG A 169 19.95 -21.40 -2.78
C ARG A 169 18.89 -21.51 -1.68
N ILE A 170 17.82 -20.71 -1.77
CA ILE A 170 16.73 -20.66 -0.79
C ILE A 170 15.44 -21.13 -1.46
N GLY A 171 15.09 -22.40 -1.29
CA GLY A 171 13.90 -23.01 -1.91
C GLY A 171 12.58 -22.46 -1.39
N GLU A 172 12.50 -22.16 -0.10
CA GLU A 172 11.28 -21.70 0.54
C GLU A 172 11.00 -20.21 0.25
N PHE A 173 9.78 -19.91 -0.21
CA PHE A 173 9.37 -18.55 -0.60
C PHE A 173 9.43 -17.55 0.57
N SER A 174 8.96 -17.95 1.75
CA SER A 174 8.92 -17.10 2.94
C SER A 174 10.33 -16.71 3.41
N LEU A 175 11.27 -17.65 3.40
CA LEU A 175 12.67 -17.40 3.74
C LEU A 175 13.35 -16.49 2.72
N ARG A 176 13.10 -16.72 1.43
CA ARG A 176 13.62 -15.87 0.34
C ARG A 176 13.13 -14.44 0.44
N ARG A 177 11.85 -14.24 0.78
CA ARG A 177 11.28 -12.92 0.99
C ARG A 177 11.97 -12.21 2.17
N ARG A 178 12.11 -12.87 3.33
CA ARG A 178 12.80 -12.31 4.50
C ARG A 178 14.26 -11.95 4.21
N PHE A 179 14.92 -12.77 3.41
CA PHE A 179 16.27 -12.49 2.95
C PHE A 179 16.32 -11.17 2.20
N TRP A 180 15.43 -10.98 1.20
CA TRP A 180 15.41 -9.76 0.42
C TRP A 180 14.96 -8.53 1.21
N GLU A 181 13.99 -8.65 2.10
CA GLU A 181 13.59 -7.57 2.99
C GLU A 181 14.79 -7.11 3.84
N ARG A 182 15.56 -8.04 4.39
CA ARG A 182 16.76 -7.72 5.15
C ARG A 182 17.85 -7.07 4.30
N VAL A 183 17.98 -7.46 3.05
CA VAL A 183 18.92 -6.83 2.11
C VAL A 183 18.47 -5.40 1.79
N ILE A 184 17.18 -5.20 1.52
CA ILE A 184 16.60 -3.91 1.15
C ILE A 184 16.70 -2.90 2.32
N ASP A 185 16.28 -3.31 3.50
CA ASP A 185 16.17 -2.43 4.67
C ASP A 185 17.47 -2.34 5.48
N GLY A 186 18.47 -3.14 5.09
CA GLY A 186 19.74 -3.27 5.81
C GLY A 186 20.90 -2.52 5.15
N PRO A 187 22.13 -2.76 5.69
CA PRO A 187 23.34 -2.10 5.20
C PRO A 187 23.63 -2.33 3.71
N ILE A 188 23.25 -3.49 3.16
CA ILE A 188 23.49 -3.81 1.74
C ILE A 188 22.64 -2.90 0.85
N GLY A 189 21.36 -2.74 1.17
CA GLY A 189 20.49 -1.81 0.46
C GLY A 189 20.99 -0.37 0.54
N ALA A 190 21.46 0.06 1.72
CA ALA A 190 22.07 1.37 1.90
C ALA A 190 23.29 1.57 0.99
N LEU A 191 24.19 0.60 0.90
CA LEU A 191 25.37 0.65 0.00
C LEU A 191 24.95 0.83 -1.47
N VAL A 192 23.91 0.11 -1.92
CA VAL A 192 23.41 0.24 -3.30
C VAL A 192 22.83 1.65 -3.53
N LEU A 193 22.04 2.16 -2.59
CA LEU A 193 21.46 3.50 -2.66
C LEU A 193 22.51 4.62 -2.64
N GLU A 194 23.66 4.36 -2.00
CA GLU A 194 24.85 5.23 -2.05
C GLU A 194 25.68 5.08 -3.33
N GLY A 195 25.37 4.10 -4.19
CA GLY A 195 26.12 3.82 -5.42
C GLY A 195 27.36 2.95 -5.23
N ARG A 196 27.53 2.33 -4.08
CA ARG A 196 28.66 1.46 -3.72
C ARG A 196 28.34 -0.01 -4.05
N ARG A 197 28.01 -0.25 -5.33
CA ARG A 197 27.50 -1.54 -5.80
C ARG A 197 28.50 -2.70 -5.55
N ALA A 198 29.77 -2.52 -5.81
CA ALA A 198 30.77 -3.57 -5.62
C ALA A 198 30.88 -4.03 -4.16
N GLU A 199 30.77 -3.10 -3.21
CA GLU A 199 30.77 -3.41 -1.78
C GLU A 199 29.48 -4.12 -1.37
N ALA A 200 28.34 -3.72 -1.95
CA ALA A 200 27.06 -4.39 -1.73
C ALA A 200 27.09 -5.85 -2.25
N GLU A 201 27.70 -6.10 -3.42
CA GLU A 201 27.88 -7.44 -3.99
C GLU A 201 28.73 -8.32 -3.07
N ALA A 202 29.89 -7.83 -2.64
CA ALA A 202 30.74 -8.55 -1.70
C ALA A 202 30.08 -8.83 -0.34
N ALA A 203 29.26 -7.89 0.15
CA ALA A 203 28.50 -8.08 1.36
C ALA A 203 27.37 -9.09 1.20
N LEU A 204 26.68 -9.08 0.06
CA LEU A 204 25.63 -10.04 -0.27
C LEU A 204 26.16 -11.47 -0.34
N GLU A 205 27.31 -11.67 -0.99
CA GLU A 205 27.95 -13.00 -1.10
C GLU A 205 28.25 -13.61 0.27
N LYS A 206 28.70 -12.80 1.24
CA LYS A 206 28.99 -13.25 2.60
C LYS A 206 27.75 -13.75 3.36
N ILE A 207 26.57 -13.16 3.10
CA ILE A 207 25.32 -13.55 3.78
C ILE A 207 24.45 -14.51 2.96
N ALA A 208 24.84 -14.80 1.71
CA ALA A 208 24.10 -15.65 0.81
C ALA A 208 24.29 -17.16 1.09
N ASP A 209 24.95 -17.53 2.19
CA ASP A 209 25.04 -18.92 2.64
C ASP A 209 23.68 -19.37 3.23
N PRO A 210 23.00 -20.36 2.61
CA PRO A 210 21.72 -20.86 3.08
C PRO A 210 21.78 -21.44 4.49
N SER A 211 22.92 -22.07 4.86
CA SER A 211 23.11 -22.66 6.17
C SER A 211 23.21 -21.61 7.28
N ALA A 212 23.89 -20.50 7.01
CA ALA A 212 23.98 -19.38 7.93
C ALA A 212 22.64 -18.64 8.06
N PHE A 213 21.87 -18.54 6.98
CA PHE A 213 20.55 -17.89 7.00
C PHE A 213 19.46 -18.79 7.61
N ALA A 214 19.47 -20.09 7.34
CA ALA A 214 18.56 -21.08 7.93
C ALA A 214 18.85 -21.34 9.42
N ALA A 215 20.11 -21.20 9.85
CA ALA A 215 20.50 -21.29 11.25
C ALA A 215 20.09 -20.06 12.09
N MET A 216 19.71 -18.95 11.45
CA MET A 216 19.08 -17.84 12.14
C MET A 216 17.66 -18.28 12.51
N PRO A 217 17.32 -18.33 13.81
CA PRO A 217 16.00 -18.76 14.22
C PRO A 217 14.97 -17.90 13.50
N ALA A 218 14.10 -18.53 12.73
CA ALA A 218 12.88 -17.93 12.26
C ALA A 218 11.98 -17.71 13.48
N GLN A 219 12.42 -16.82 14.39
CA GLN A 219 11.56 -16.42 15.51
C GLN A 219 10.47 -15.54 14.88
N GLY A 220 9.36 -16.21 14.58
CA GLY A 220 8.14 -15.49 14.37
C GLY A 220 7.81 -14.68 15.61
N MET A 221 7.13 -13.58 15.42
CA MET A 221 6.69 -12.75 16.54
C MET A 221 5.23 -12.36 16.35
N VAL A 222 4.56 -12.09 17.43
CA VAL A 222 3.20 -11.57 17.44
C VAL A 222 3.24 -10.08 17.80
N THR A 223 2.68 -9.24 16.95
CA THR A 223 2.45 -7.83 17.28
C THR A 223 0.96 -7.61 17.52
N LEU A 224 0.60 -7.27 18.77
CA LEU A 224 -0.75 -6.82 19.08
C LEU A 224 -0.88 -5.36 18.63
N VAL A 225 -1.81 -5.07 17.74
CA VAL A 225 -1.93 -3.74 17.11
C VAL A 225 -3.32 -3.17 17.39
N GLY A 226 -3.38 -1.96 17.92
CA GLY A 226 -4.61 -1.19 18.01
C GLY A 226 -4.97 -0.56 16.67
N ALA A 227 -6.16 -0.88 16.19
CA ALA A 227 -6.72 -0.34 14.96
C ALA A 227 -7.30 1.08 15.10
N GLY A 228 -7.38 1.58 16.33
CA GLY A 228 -8.08 2.85 16.59
C GLY A 228 -9.60 2.72 16.49
N PRO A 229 -10.34 3.87 16.46
CA PRO A 229 -11.80 3.90 16.52
C PRO A 229 -12.51 3.62 15.19
N GLY A 230 -11.77 3.37 14.09
CA GLY A 230 -12.33 3.02 12.79
C GLY A 230 -11.81 3.84 11.62
N ASP A 231 -11.39 5.08 11.83
CA ASP A 231 -10.76 5.93 10.82
C ASP A 231 -9.33 5.46 10.55
N PRO A 232 -8.96 5.11 9.29
CA PRO A 232 -7.61 4.67 8.95
C PRO A 232 -6.53 5.75 9.15
N ASP A 233 -6.89 7.03 9.13
CA ASP A 233 -5.95 8.13 9.36
C ASP A 233 -5.61 8.30 10.86
N LEU A 234 -6.34 7.62 11.74
CA LEU A 234 -6.05 7.51 13.17
C LEU A 234 -5.20 6.29 13.54
N LEU A 235 -4.74 5.52 12.55
CA LEU A 235 -3.71 4.50 12.78
C LEU A 235 -2.39 5.17 13.16
N THR A 236 -1.72 4.61 14.17
CA THR A 236 -0.35 5.04 14.42
C THR A 236 0.56 4.61 13.25
N VAL A 237 1.60 5.40 12.97
CA VAL A 237 2.60 5.05 11.93
C VAL A 237 3.22 3.66 12.20
N LYS A 238 3.40 3.30 13.48
CA LYS A 238 3.91 1.98 13.86
C LYS A 238 2.90 0.87 13.57
N ALA A 239 1.60 1.12 13.76
CA ALA A 239 0.54 0.19 13.39
C ALA A 239 0.50 -0.05 11.88
N LEU A 240 0.56 1.02 11.08
CA LEU A 240 0.59 0.92 9.62
C LEU A 240 1.79 0.09 9.14
N ARG A 241 2.99 0.32 9.67
CA ARG A 241 4.18 -0.47 9.34
C ARG A 241 4.00 -1.95 9.70
N ALA A 242 3.48 -2.24 10.90
CA ALA A 242 3.23 -3.62 11.32
C ALA A 242 2.25 -4.35 10.39
N LEU A 243 1.19 -3.67 9.90
CA LEU A 243 0.24 -4.22 8.94
C LEU A 243 0.88 -4.49 7.57
N GLN A 244 1.81 -3.63 7.14
CA GLN A 244 2.54 -3.79 5.89
C GLN A 244 3.65 -4.85 5.96
N ASP A 245 4.17 -5.14 7.15
CA ASP A 245 5.20 -6.16 7.37
C ASP A 245 4.64 -7.54 7.70
N ALA A 246 3.35 -7.65 8.01
CA ALA A 246 2.73 -8.89 8.45
C ALA A 246 2.72 -9.98 7.38
N ASP A 247 2.91 -11.22 7.79
CA ASP A 247 2.68 -12.43 6.97
C ASP A 247 1.24 -12.90 7.09
N ILE A 248 0.67 -12.75 8.30
CA ILE A 248 -0.71 -13.08 8.63
C ILE A 248 -1.27 -12.07 9.62
N VAL A 249 -2.51 -11.67 9.41
CA VAL A 249 -3.25 -10.77 10.29
C VAL A 249 -4.51 -11.45 10.80
N PHE A 250 -4.58 -11.65 12.11
CA PHE A 250 -5.79 -12.06 12.81
C PHE A 250 -6.53 -10.83 13.31
N HIS A 251 -7.74 -10.59 12.84
CA HIS A 251 -8.47 -9.35 13.12
C HIS A 251 -9.84 -9.60 13.76
N ASP A 252 -10.28 -8.64 14.56
CA ASP A 252 -11.63 -8.58 15.11
C ASP A 252 -12.64 -8.07 14.07
N ASP A 253 -13.92 -8.40 14.25
CA ASP A 253 -15.01 -7.96 13.38
C ASP A 253 -15.29 -6.45 13.46
N LEU A 254 -14.82 -5.77 14.51
CA LEU A 254 -14.97 -4.33 14.70
C LEU A 254 -13.95 -3.50 13.90
N VAL A 255 -12.98 -4.14 13.26
CA VAL A 255 -12.01 -3.45 12.42
C VAL A 255 -12.66 -3.09 11.09
N SER A 256 -12.61 -1.80 10.71
CA SER A 256 -13.21 -1.32 9.46
C SER A 256 -12.51 -1.87 8.22
N GLN A 257 -13.24 -1.96 7.10
CA GLN A 257 -12.69 -2.46 5.84
C GLN A 257 -11.55 -1.56 5.34
N GLU A 258 -11.65 -0.27 5.53
CA GLU A 258 -10.64 0.72 5.15
C GLU A 258 -9.30 0.48 5.86
N ILE A 259 -9.33 0.01 7.11
CA ILE A 259 -8.13 -0.40 7.86
C ILE A 259 -7.62 -1.75 7.34
N LEU A 260 -8.49 -2.72 7.08
CA LEU A 260 -8.09 -4.00 6.49
C LEU A 260 -7.44 -3.83 5.11
N ASP A 261 -7.81 -2.81 4.36
CA ASP A 261 -7.21 -2.48 3.05
C ASP A 261 -5.79 -1.90 3.16
N ARG A 262 -5.35 -1.50 4.38
CA ARG A 262 -3.96 -1.10 4.66
C ARG A 262 -3.02 -2.29 4.88
N ILE A 263 -3.57 -3.48 5.08
CA ILE A 263 -2.78 -4.71 5.17
C ILE A 263 -2.15 -5.00 3.80
N ARG A 264 -0.92 -5.48 3.81
CA ARG A 264 -0.24 -5.93 2.60
C ARG A 264 -1.08 -6.95 1.82
N ARG A 265 -1.13 -6.83 0.49
CA ARG A 265 -2.05 -7.61 -0.37
C ARG A 265 -1.84 -9.13 -0.30
N ASP A 266 -0.61 -9.56 -0.11
CA ASP A 266 -0.21 -10.97 -0.05
C ASP A 266 -0.21 -11.56 1.37
N ALA A 267 -0.52 -10.76 2.39
CA ALA A 267 -0.70 -11.26 3.75
C ALA A 267 -2.02 -12.03 3.89
N ALA A 268 -1.98 -13.15 4.61
CA ALA A 268 -3.18 -13.86 4.97
C ALA A 268 -4.03 -13.03 5.96
N ARG A 269 -5.36 -13.02 5.77
CA ARG A 269 -6.30 -12.32 6.66
C ARG A 269 -7.27 -13.31 7.25
N VAL A 270 -7.36 -13.36 8.56
CA VAL A 270 -8.19 -14.31 9.31
C VAL A 270 -9.07 -13.54 10.29
N ALA A 271 -10.38 -13.58 10.08
CA ALA A 271 -11.34 -13.02 11.02
C ALA A 271 -11.47 -13.97 12.23
N VAL A 272 -11.21 -13.48 13.44
CA VAL A 272 -11.29 -14.24 14.70
C VAL A 272 -12.29 -13.64 15.68
N GLY A 273 -12.92 -12.51 15.33
CA GLY A 273 -13.88 -11.78 16.15
C GLY A 273 -15.21 -12.50 16.31
N ARG A 274 -16.02 -12.01 17.26
CA ARG A 274 -17.44 -12.40 17.41
C ARG A 274 -18.30 -11.50 16.56
N ARG A 275 -19.10 -12.04 15.66
CA ARG A 275 -20.26 -11.33 15.10
C ARG A 275 -21.46 -11.56 16.00
N ALA A 276 -22.30 -10.52 16.14
CA ALA A 276 -23.58 -10.65 16.80
C ALA A 276 -24.36 -11.84 16.20
N GLY A 277 -24.76 -12.79 17.05
CA GLY A 277 -25.48 -13.99 16.63
C GLY A 277 -24.64 -15.18 16.12
N LYS A 278 -23.29 -15.07 16.07
CA LYS A 278 -22.43 -16.23 15.79
C LYS A 278 -21.49 -16.52 16.95
N PRO A 279 -21.32 -17.78 17.39
CA PRO A 279 -20.32 -18.11 18.38
C PRO A 279 -18.92 -17.78 17.83
N GLY A 280 -18.15 -16.95 18.54
CA GLY A 280 -16.72 -16.76 18.22
C GLY A 280 -15.94 -18.04 18.53
N ILE A 281 -14.72 -18.12 17.96
CA ILE A 281 -13.85 -19.30 18.15
C ILE A 281 -13.31 -19.47 19.59
N GLY A 282 -13.59 -18.52 20.50
CA GLY A 282 -13.10 -18.52 21.88
C GLY A 282 -11.66 -18.01 22.01
N GLN A 283 -11.34 -17.47 23.20
CA GLN A 283 -10.03 -16.83 23.42
C GLN A 283 -8.88 -17.83 23.36
N ASP A 284 -9.07 -19.04 23.89
CA ASP A 284 -8.04 -20.08 23.86
C ASP A 284 -7.70 -20.53 22.43
N ALA A 285 -8.70 -20.56 21.55
CA ALA A 285 -8.45 -20.88 20.15
C ALA A 285 -7.70 -19.74 19.43
N ILE A 286 -8.03 -18.48 19.73
CA ILE A 286 -7.28 -17.33 19.21
C ILE A 286 -5.82 -17.41 19.68
N ASN A 287 -5.59 -17.62 20.97
CA ASN A 287 -4.24 -17.73 21.54
C ASN A 287 -3.43 -18.84 20.86
N ARG A 288 -4.04 -20.02 20.62
CA ARG A 288 -3.39 -21.11 19.90
C ARG A 288 -3.01 -20.73 18.48
N LEU A 289 -3.91 -20.12 17.72
CA LEU A 289 -3.63 -19.69 16.35
C LEU A 289 -2.47 -18.69 16.28
N LEU A 290 -2.41 -17.73 17.21
CA LEU A 290 -1.32 -16.75 17.29
C LEU A 290 0.02 -17.45 17.57
N ILE A 291 0.04 -18.37 18.53
CA ILE A 291 1.23 -19.13 18.93
C ILE A 291 1.72 -20.02 17.78
N GLU A 292 0.85 -20.81 17.17
CA GLU A 292 1.19 -21.71 16.07
C GLU A 292 1.74 -20.97 14.86
N ALA A 293 1.10 -19.85 14.48
CA ALA A 293 1.58 -19.01 13.38
C ALA A 293 2.96 -18.41 13.68
N ALA A 294 3.19 -17.93 14.90
CA ALA A 294 4.49 -17.41 15.27
C ALA A 294 5.57 -18.50 15.37
N GLN A 295 5.24 -19.67 15.92
CA GLN A 295 6.18 -20.80 15.99
C GLN A 295 6.55 -21.34 14.61
N SER A 296 5.66 -21.21 13.61
CA SER A 296 6.01 -21.48 12.20
C SER A 296 6.90 -20.39 11.58
N GLY A 297 7.32 -19.40 12.37
CA GLY A 297 8.25 -18.34 11.94
C GLY A 297 7.58 -17.17 11.24
N GLN A 298 6.25 -17.01 11.30
CA GLN A 298 5.53 -15.91 10.67
C GLN A 298 5.56 -14.64 11.51
N ARG A 299 5.56 -13.48 10.85
CA ARG A 299 5.26 -12.18 11.47
C ARG A 299 3.76 -12.03 11.58
N VAL A 300 3.26 -12.25 12.78
CA VAL A 300 1.83 -12.28 13.09
C VAL A 300 1.38 -10.92 13.60
N VAL A 301 0.32 -10.37 13.04
CA VAL A 301 -0.38 -9.23 13.61
C VAL A 301 -1.70 -9.68 14.19
N ARG A 302 -1.94 -9.37 15.45
CA ARG A 302 -3.25 -9.42 16.10
C ARG A 302 -3.85 -8.02 16.10
N LEU A 303 -4.80 -7.76 15.19
CA LEU A 303 -5.39 -6.45 14.96
C LEU A 303 -6.72 -6.33 15.74
N LYS A 304 -6.79 -5.35 16.63
CA LYS A 304 -7.89 -5.18 17.59
C LYS A 304 -8.48 -3.78 17.44
N GLY A 305 -9.80 -3.65 17.51
CA GLY A 305 -10.46 -2.34 17.54
C GLY A 305 -10.00 -1.51 18.73
N GLY A 306 -9.87 -0.20 18.59
CA GLY A 306 -9.39 0.70 19.63
C GLY A 306 -7.94 0.44 20.02
N ASP A 307 -7.72 0.21 21.31
CA ASP A 307 -6.41 -0.14 21.90
C ASP A 307 -6.41 -1.59 22.40
N PRO A 308 -5.34 -2.39 22.17
CA PRO A 308 -5.30 -3.79 22.56
C PRO A 308 -5.45 -4.04 24.06
N LEU A 309 -5.00 -3.10 24.88
CA LEU A 309 -4.97 -3.23 26.35
C LEU A 309 -6.13 -2.55 27.07
N VAL A 310 -7.04 -1.87 26.33
CA VAL A 310 -8.23 -1.23 26.91
C VAL A 310 -9.47 -2.03 26.54
N PHE A 311 -9.99 -2.85 27.47
CA PHE A 311 -11.13 -3.76 27.30
C PHE A 311 -11.08 -4.65 26.07
N GLY A 312 -9.87 -4.88 25.55
CA GLY A 312 -9.61 -5.68 24.34
C GLY A 312 -9.09 -7.10 24.63
N ARG A 313 -9.00 -7.53 25.89
CA ARG A 313 -8.43 -8.84 26.31
C ARG A 313 -6.97 -9.05 25.87
N GLY A 314 -6.26 -8.00 25.49
CA GLY A 314 -4.85 -8.07 25.05
C GLY A 314 -3.92 -8.61 26.15
N GLY A 315 -4.26 -8.39 27.41
CA GLY A 315 -3.51 -8.95 28.54
C GLY A 315 -3.52 -10.50 28.56
N GLU A 316 -4.66 -11.12 28.25
CA GLU A 316 -4.78 -12.58 28.16
C GLU A 316 -3.96 -13.14 26.99
N GLU A 317 -3.98 -12.45 25.84
CA GLU A 317 -3.19 -12.82 24.66
C GLU A 317 -1.68 -12.70 24.95
N VAL A 318 -1.24 -11.62 25.59
CA VAL A 318 0.15 -11.40 26.02
C VAL A 318 0.61 -12.46 27.00
N GLU A 319 -0.24 -12.83 27.98
CA GLU A 319 0.09 -13.86 28.94
C GLU A 319 0.27 -15.24 28.29
N ALA A 320 -0.61 -15.58 27.34
CA ALA A 320 -0.51 -16.83 26.59
C ALA A 320 0.78 -16.89 25.74
N LEU A 321 1.12 -15.81 25.04
CA LEU A 321 2.36 -15.70 24.26
C LEU A 321 3.60 -15.82 25.14
N ARG A 322 3.59 -15.17 26.31
CA ARG A 322 4.70 -15.24 27.28
C ARG A 322 4.88 -16.67 27.82
N LYS A 323 3.80 -17.35 28.16
CA LYS A 323 3.82 -18.76 28.61
C LYS A 323 4.35 -19.70 27.52
N ALA A 324 4.07 -19.40 26.26
CA ALA A 324 4.55 -20.19 25.12
C ALA A 324 5.97 -19.83 24.65
N GLY A 325 6.64 -18.85 25.28
CA GLY A 325 7.97 -18.39 24.87
C GLY A 325 8.01 -17.70 23.51
N VAL A 326 6.86 -17.19 23.03
CA VAL A 326 6.74 -16.49 21.75
C VAL A 326 7.09 -15.01 21.94
N ALA A 327 7.98 -14.49 21.08
CA ALA A 327 8.32 -13.07 21.07
C ALA A 327 7.07 -12.24 20.67
N TYR A 328 6.84 -11.16 21.40
CA TYR A 328 5.70 -10.27 21.10
C TYR A 328 6.06 -8.80 21.29
N SER A 329 5.25 -7.94 20.67
CA SER A 329 5.24 -6.49 20.90
C SER A 329 3.80 -5.98 20.93
N VAL A 330 3.61 -4.83 21.58
CA VAL A 330 2.31 -4.14 21.59
C VAL A 330 2.46 -2.78 20.94
N VAL A 331 1.56 -2.49 20.02
CA VAL A 331 1.44 -1.19 19.36
C VAL A 331 0.10 -0.59 19.79
N PRO A 332 0.12 0.51 20.55
CA PRO A 332 -1.11 1.12 21.03
C PRO A 332 -1.94 1.68 19.87
N GLY A 333 -3.24 1.78 20.08
CA GLY A 333 -4.19 2.48 19.23
C GLY A 333 -4.97 3.53 20.00
N ILE A 334 -5.69 4.40 19.29
CA ILE A 334 -6.60 5.35 19.91
C ILE A 334 -7.82 4.57 20.40
N THR A 335 -7.99 4.50 21.72
CA THR A 335 -9.12 3.79 22.30
C THR A 335 -10.47 4.49 21.99
N ALA A 336 -11.55 3.73 21.89
CA ALA A 336 -12.87 4.22 21.47
C ALA A 336 -13.37 5.44 22.28
N GLY A 337 -13.10 5.48 23.58
CA GLY A 337 -13.48 6.60 24.42
C GLY A 337 -12.81 7.92 24.03
N LEU A 338 -11.51 7.88 23.66
CA LEU A 338 -10.80 9.07 23.17
C LEU A 338 -11.27 9.44 21.75
N GLY A 339 -11.50 8.45 20.90
CA GLY A 339 -12.01 8.67 19.55
C GLY A 339 -13.41 9.32 19.57
N ALA A 340 -14.31 8.83 20.41
CA ALA A 340 -15.65 9.41 20.58
C ALA A 340 -15.59 10.85 21.13
N ALA A 341 -14.75 11.08 22.14
CA ALA A 341 -14.59 12.41 22.72
C ALA A 341 -14.13 13.44 21.67
N ALA A 342 -13.15 13.07 20.82
CA ALA A 342 -12.70 13.92 19.74
C ALA A 342 -13.77 14.13 18.65
N ALA A 343 -14.53 13.08 18.29
CA ALA A 343 -15.57 13.16 17.26
C ALA A 343 -16.77 14.05 17.65
N PHE A 344 -17.02 14.19 18.96
CA PHE A 344 -18.11 15.03 19.50
C PHE A 344 -17.63 16.33 20.14
N ASP A 345 -16.35 16.68 20.03
CA ASP A 345 -15.73 17.86 20.63
C ASP A 345 -15.96 17.94 22.16
N VAL A 346 -15.99 16.77 22.82
CA VAL A 346 -16.22 16.68 24.28
C VAL A 346 -14.89 16.48 24.99
N PRO A 347 -14.39 17.45 25.76
CA PRO A 347 -13.20 17.29 26.56
C PRO A 347 -13.43 16.28 27.69
N LEU A 348 -12.62 15.24 27.78
CA LEU A 348 -12.72 14.28 28.90
C LEU A 348 -12.13 14.81 30.19
N THR A 349 -11.29 15.85 30.14
CA THR A 349 -10.82 16.60 31.31
C THR A 349 -11.07 18.07 31.09
N PHE A 350 -11.49 18.78 32.17
CA PHE A 350 -11.69 20.21 32.12
C PHE A 350 -11.17 20.84 33.42
N ARG A 351 -10.35 21.90 33.27
CA ARG A 351 -9.73 22.54 34.43
C ARG A 351 -10.83 23.03 35.41
N LYS A 352 -10.72 22.63 36.68
CA LYS A 352 -11.65 22.89 37.78
C LYS A 352 -12.96 22.06 37.80
N GLU A 353 -13.37 21.41 36.70
CA GLU A 353 -14.62 20.66 36.60
C GLU A 353 -14.41 19.15 36.53
N ALA A 354 -13.53 18.67 35.62
CA ALA A 354 -13.27 17.26 35.44
C ALA A 354 -11.77 16.96 35.53
N LEU A 355 -11.31 16.59 36.73
CA LEU A 355 -9.90 16.36 37.01
C LEU A 355 -9.47 14.89 36.88
N ARG A 356 -10.44 13.99 36.68
CA ARG A 356 -10.24 12.54 36.61
C ARG A 356 -11.05 11.97 35.46
N ILE A 357 -10.55 10.87 34.92
CA ILE A 357 -11.23 10.04 33.93
C ILE A 357 -11.27 8.62 34.47
N THR A 358 -12.42 7.99 34.44
CA THR A 358 -12.57 6.58 34.72
C THR A 358 -13.09 5.87 33.47
N PHE A 359 -12.39 4.85 33.00
CA PHE A 359 -12.85 3.93 31.99
C PHE A 359 -13.43 2.71 32.66
N LEU A 360 -14.65 2.35 32.31
CA LEU A 360 -15.31 1.15 32.81
C LEU A 360 -16.07 0.44 31.71
N THR A 361 -16.37 -0.81 31.91
CA THR A 361 -17.18 -1.60 31.00
C THR A 361 -18.52 -1.94 31.63
N ALA A 362 -19.60 -1.77 30.87
CA ALA A 362 -20.93 -2.23 31.27
C ALA A 362 -21.19 -3.69 30.90
N HIS A 363 -20.24 -4.33 30.23
CA HIS A 363 -20.36 -5.77 29.90
C HIS A 363 -19.74 -6.61 31.02
N HIS A 364 -20.59 -7.39 31.71
CA HIS A 364 -20.16 -8.32 32.74
C HIS A 364 -20.15 -9.74 32.18
N THR A 365 -19.10 -10.50 32.46
CA THR A 365 -19.13 -11.97 32.35
C THR A 365 -19.84 -12.54 33.58
N ALA A 366 -20.39 -13.75 33.48
CA ALA A 366 -21.14 -14.37 34.57
C ALA A 366 -20.33 -14.46 35.90
N ASP A 367 -19.00 -14.42 35.80
CA ASP A 367 -18.06 -14.54 36.94
C ASP A 367 -17.46 -13.21 37.40
N ALA A 368 -17.84 -12.07 36.81
CA ALA A 368 -17.31 -10.76 37.16
C ALA A 368 -18.25 -10.04 38.13
N GLU A 369 -17.69 -9.44 39.18
CA GLU A 369 -18.42 -8.56 40.06
C GLU A 369 -19.02 -7.39 39.27
N ALA A 370 -20.28 -7.02 39.61
CA ALA A 370 -20.94 -5.85 39.05
C ALA A 370 -20.19 -4.57 39.43
N VAL A 371 -20.26 -3.56 38.57
CA VAL A 371 -19.69 -2.24 38.89
C VAL A 371 -20.30 -1.70 40.15
N ASP A 372 -19.50 -1.39 41.16
CA ASP A 372 -19.96 -0.65 42.34
C ASP A 372 -20.09 0.85 41.97
N TRP A 373 -21.31 1.20 41.58
CA TRP A 373 -21.63 2.57 41.16
C TRP A 373 -21.47 3.58 42.31
N SER A 374 -21.55 3.14 43.59
CA SER A 374 -21.37 4.02 44.74
C SER A 374 -19.98 4.63 44.83
N THR A 375 -18.98 3.98 44.23
CA THR A 375 -17.60 4.46 44.15
C THR A 375 -17.38 5.55 43.09
N LEU A 376 -18.37 5.80 42.24
CA LEU A 376 -18.30 6.72 41.10
C LEU A 376 -19.02 8.05 41.34
N THR A 377 -19.11 8.49 42.58
CA THR A 377 -19.85 9.68 42.99
C THR A 377 -19.07 11.00 42.95
N ASP A 378 -17.77 10.98 42.54
CA ASP A 378 -16.97 12.20 42.42
C ASP A 378 -17.49 13.06 41.26
N THR A 379 -18.09 14.19 41.55
CA THR A 379 -18.65 15.15 40.57
C THR A 379 -17.59 15.78 39.65
N ARG A 380 -16.30 15.61 39.97
CA ARG A 380 -15.16 16.09 39.14
C ARG A 380 -14.53 14.99 38.34
N MET A 381 -15.27 13.94 38.06
CA MET A 381 -14.82 12.79 37.30
C MET A 381 -15.64 12.61 36.03
N THR A 382 -14.99 12.44 34.89
CA THR A 382 -15.66 11.98 33.67
C THR A 382 -15.66 10.46 33.64
N ILE A 383 -16.82 9.87 33.43
CA ILE A 383 -16.99 8.42 33.31
C ILE A 383 -17.17 8.07 31.84
N VAL A 384 -16.33 7.18 31.33
CA VAL A 384 -16.42 6.66 29.97
C VAL A 384 -16.80 5.19 30.03
N VAL A 385 -18.00 4.88 29.58
CA VAL A 385 -18.58 3.53 29.66
C VAL A 385 -18.41 2.80 28.35
N TYR A 386 -17.62 1.75 28.35
CA TYR A 386 -17.45 0.86 27.21
C TYR A 386 -18.53 -0.22 27.18
N MET A 387 -18.94 -0.62 25.97
CA MET A 387 -19.97 -1.65 25.75
C MET A 387 -21.31 -1.34 26.46
N GLY A 388 -21.58 -0.06 26.71
CA GLY A 388 -22.72 0.41 27.50
C GLY A 388 -24.03 0.51 26.74
N MET A 389 -24.07 0.43 25.41
CA MET A 389 -25.29 0.70 24.64
C MET A 389 -26.43 -0.26 24.93
N THR A 390 -26.14 -1.55 25.10
CA THR A 390 -27.14 -2.57 25.45
C THR A 390 -27.55 -2.53 26.93
N ALA A 391 -26.71 -1.92 27.79
CA ALA A 391 -26.92 -1.80 29.22
C ALA A 391 -27.21 -0.34 29.65
N ALA A 392 -27.60 0.55 28.72
CA ALA A 392 -27.75 1.96 28.96
C ALA A 392 -28.75 2.28 30.10
N SER A 393 -29.84 1.53 30.21
CA SER A 393 -30.80 1.69 31.30
C SER A 393 -30.19 1.36 32.67
N SER A 394 -29.48 0.22 32.77
CA SER A 394 -28.83 -0.20 34.03
C SER A 394 -27.69 0.74 34.42
N VAL A 395 -26.94 1.27 33.44
CA VAL A 395 -25.90 2.28 33.68
C VAL A 395 -26.52 3.57 34.23
N ARG A 396 -27.64 4.01 33.65
CA ARG A 396 -28.37 5.19 34.13
C ARG A 396 -28.89 5.00 35.54
N GLU A 397 -29.52 3.84 35.82
CA GLU A 397 -30.05 3.53 37.16
C GLU A 397 -28.94 3.45 38.21
N GLY A 398 -27.75 2.95 37.84
CA GLY A 398 -26.64 2.91 38.77
C GLY A 398 -25.97 4.25 39.06
N LEU A 399 -26.05 5.20 38.11
CA LEU A 399 -25.45 6.53 38.25
C LEU A 399 -26.38 7.59 38.86
N LEU A 400 -27.71 7.38 38.86
CA LEU A 400 -28.74 8.27 39.43
C LEU A 400 -29.20 7.79 40.80
#